data_9c3648f97876fdd6e882a6a304ca6606
#
_entry.id   9c3648f97876fdd6e882a6a304ca6606
#
_cell.length_a   1.000
_cell.length_b   1.000
_cell.length_c   1.000
_cell.angle_alpha   90.00
_cell.angle_beta   90.00
_cell.angle_gamma   90.00
#
_symmetry.space_group_name_H-M   'P 1'
#
loop_
_entity.id
_entity.type
_entity.pdbx_description
1 polymer ?
#
loop_
_entity_poly.entity_id
_entity_poly.type
_entity_poly.pdbx_seq_one_letter_code
_entity_poly.pdbx_strand_id
1 'polypeptide(L)'
;MKLYVLIIAIILSIGTARTQNIDSLLMQREDTTQFIRSDSLVLQFLEYSNIPITDNNKVKLIKSGREKFEDLFEAIRGAKHHIHLEYFNFRNDSIANALFDLLGEKVKEGVKVRAMFDAFGNWSNNKPLKKRHLKAIREKGIEIVKFDPFKFPYINHAAHRDHRKIAVIDGKIGYTGGMNIADYYINGLPKIGTWRDMHIRIEGDAVNILQEIFLDIWNKTTKQNIVGEE
;
A
#
# COMPACT_ATOMS: atom_id res chain seq x y z
N MET A 1 1.71 -20.89 31.74
CA MET A 1 3.10 -20.37 31.56
C MET A 1 3.97 -21.23 30.66
N LYS A 2 3.98 -22.58 30.79
CA LYS A 2 4.86 -23.47 29.95
C LYS A 2 4.50 -23.49 28.44
N LEU A 3 3.24 -23.34 28.06
CA LEU A 3 2.81 -23.38 26.65
C LEU A 3 3.24 -22.16 25.85
N TYR A 4 3.23 -20.97 26.45
CA TYR A 4 3.65 -19.72 25.81
C TYR A 4 5.16 -19.68 25.54
N VAL A 5 5.96 -20.23 26.43
CA VAL A 5 7.42 -20.32 26.27
C VAL A 5 7.77 -21.27 25.09
N LEU A 6 7.00 -22.34 24.90
CA LEU A 6 7.22 -23.29 23.80
C LEU A 6 6.87 -22.66 22.43
N ILE A 7 5.79 -21.87 22.33
CA ILE A 7 5.39 -21.21 21.08
C ILE A 7 6.40 -20.13 20.69
N ILE A 8 6.90 -19.35 21.65
CA ILE A 8 7.95 -18.35 21.40
C ILE A 8 9.25 -19.03 20.95
N ALA A 9 9.63 -20.15 21.56
CA ALA A 9 10.82 -20.91 21.17
C ALA A 9 10.70 -21.50 19.74
N ILE A 10 9.52 -21.97 19.35
CA ILE A 10 9.25 -22.47 17.98
C ILE A 10 9.30 -21.34 16.97
N ILE A 11 8.72 -20.18 17.26
CA ILE A 11 8.76 -19.02 16.37
C ILE A 11 10.19 -18.50 16.21
N LEU A 12 10.97 -18.44 17.29
CA LEU A 12 12.38 -18.06 17.25
C LEU A 12 13.24 -19.10 16.51
N SER A 13 12.96 -20.40 16.66
CA SER A 13 13.72 -21.46 15.97
C SER A 13 13.42 -21.49 14.45
N ILE A 14 12.20 -21.20 14.03
CA ILE A 14 11.83 -21.08 12.61
C ILE A 14 12.45 -19.81 12.01
N GLY A 15 12.47 -18.72 12.74
CA GLY A 15 13.15 -17.48 12.35
C GLY A 15 14.65 -17.67 12.20
N THR A 16 15.30 -18.27 13.18
CA THR A 16 16.76 -18.55 13.17
C THR A 16 17.15 -19.58 12.12
N ALA A 17 16.35 -20.61 11.88
CA ALA A 17 16.64 -21.59 10.84
C ALA A 17 16.55 -20.99 9.41
N ARG A 18 15.61 -20.07 9.16
CA ARG A 18 15.55 -19.32 7.89
C ARG A 18 16.71 -18.35 7.75
N THR A 19 17.06 -17.60 8.82
CA THR A 19 18.19 -16.67 8.82
C THR A 19 19.51 -17.42 8.64
N GLN A 20 19.71 -18.55 9.31
CA GLN A 20 20.91 -19.38 9.15
C GLN A 20 21.08 -19.94 7.74
N ASN A 21 19.99 -20.29 7.06
CA ASN A 21 20.06 -20.76 5.67
C ASN A 21 20.42 -19.61 4.68
N ILE A 22 19.94 -18.40 4.94
CA ILE A 22 20.30 -17.20 4.17
C ILE A 22 21.76 -16.81 4.46
N ASP A 23 22.16 -16.77 5.73
CA ASP A 23 23.52 -16.45 6.15
C ASP A 23 24.53 -17.49 5.63
N SER A 24 24.19 -18.78 5.62
CA SER A 24 25.07 -19.84 5.07
C SER A 24 25.23 -19.74 3.54
N LEU A 25 24.21 -19.26 2.82
CA LEU A 25 24.28 -18.99 1.39
C LEU A 25 25.11 -17.72 1.09
N LEU A 26 25.07 -16.73 2.00
CA LEU A 26 25.84 -15.51 1.90
C LEU A 26 27.32 -15.68 2.28
N MET A 27 27.63 -16.55 3.29
CA MET A 27 28.99 -16.77 3.79
C MET A 27 29.86 -17.67 2.91
N GLN A 28 29.33 -18.38 1.91
CA GLN A 28 30.10 -19.29 1.07
C GLN A 28 30.85 -18.63 -0.10
N ARG A 29 30.91 -17.29 -0.19
CA ARG A 29 31.60 -16.57 -1.27
C ARG A 29 32.37 -15.36 -0.79
N GLU A 30 33.61 -15.56 -0.42
CA GLU A 30 34.63 -14.51 -0.41
C GLU A 30 35.15 -14.28 -1.84
N ASP A 31 34.77 -13.17 -2.48
CA ASP A 31 35.53 -12.59 -3.58
C ASP A 31 35.05 -11.19 -4.00
N THR A 32 35.99 -10.36 -4.44
CA THR A 32 35.98 -8.90 -4.59
C THR A 32 35.15 -8.32 -5.74
N THR A 33 34.26 -9.06 -6.36
CA THR A 33 33.30 -8.58 -7.38
C THR A 33 31.89 -8.36 -6.79
N GLN A 34 31.80 -7.81 -5.60
CA GLN A 34 30.61 -7.81 -4.73
C GLN A 34 29.37 -7.12 -5.30
N PHE A 35 29.49 -6.12 -6.17
CA PHE A 35 28.34 -5.33 -6.62
C PHE A 35 27.47 -6.04 -7.67
N ILE A 36 28.10 -6.69 -8.64
CA ILE A 36 27.38 -7.42 -9.72
C ILE A 36 26.76 -8.73 -9.20
N ARG A 37 27.33 -9.32 -8.13
CA ARG A 37 26.83 -10.56 -7.53
C ARG A 37 25.63 -10.36 -6.59
N SER A 38 25.49 -9.19 -5.95
CA SER A 38 24.33 -8.93 -5.08
C SER A 38 23.03 -8.92 -5.87
N ASP A 39 23.02 -8.33 -7.06
CA ASP A 39 21.83 -8.26 -7.91
C ASP A 39 21.43 -9.66 -8.41
N SER A 40 22.41 -10.50 -8.79
CA SER A 40 22.12 -11.87 -9.22
C SER A 40 21.58 -12.75 -8.08
N LEU A 41 22.04 -12.55 -6.83
CA LEU A 41 21.51 -13.26 -5.66
C LEU A 41 20.08 -12.82 -5.31
N VAL A 42 19.81 -11.53 -5.43
CA VAL A 42 18.44 -10.99 -5.25
C VAL A 42 17.50 -11.58 -6.31
N LEU A 43 17.90 -11.59 -7.58
CA LEU A 43 17.11 -12.16 -8.66
C LEU A 43 16.85 -13.65 -8.42
N GLN A 44 17.88 -14.44 -8.09
CA GLN A 44 17.73 -15.87 -7.76
C GLN A 44 16.78 -16.10 -6.57
N PHE A 45 16.84 -15.24 -5.54
CA PHE A 45 15.92 -15.31 -4.39
C PHE A 45 14.48 -15.01 -4.81
N LEU A 46 14.26 -13.99 -5.64
CA LEU A 46 12.94 -13.64 -6.14
C LEU A 46 12.34 -14.75 -7.00
N GLU A 47 13.14 -15.33 -7.91
CA GLU A 47 12.76 -16.48 -8.73
C GLU A 47 12.42 -17.70 -7.87
N TYR A 48 13.30 -18.05 -6.92
CA TYR A 48 13.05 -19.16 -5.98
C TYR A 48 11.78 -18.97 -5.15
N SER A 49 11.47 -17.73 -4.81
CA SER A 49 10.29 -17.34 -4.02
C SER A 49 9.02 -17.18 -4.86
N ASN A 50 9.10 -17.42 -6.17
CA ASN A 50 8.03 -17.14 -7.14
C ASN A 50 7.50 -15.71 -7.05
N ILE A 51 8.38 -14.75 -6.76
CA ILE A 51 8.04 -13.31 -6.77
C ILE A 51 8.22 -12.80 -8.20
N PRO A 52 7.17 -12.25 -8.83
CA PRO A 52 7.25 -11.80 -10.21
C PRO A 52 8.25 -10.67 -10.36
N ILE A 53 9.09 -10.74 -11.39
CA ILE A 53 10.08 -9.73 -11.77
C ILE A 53 9.64 -9.14 -13.09
N THR A 54 9.69 -7.82 -13.20
CA THR A 54 9.38 -7.08 -14.42
C THR A 54 10.50 -6.12 -14.74
N ASP A 55 10.87 -5.99 -16.00
CA ASP A 55 11.97 -5.14 -16.50
C ASP A 55 11.52 -3.99 -17.40
N ASN A 56 10.26 -4.02 -17.86
CA ASN A 56 9.68 -2.99 -18.71
C ASN A 56 8.96 -1.92 -17.87
N ASN A 57 9.70 -1.20 -17.03
CA ASN A 57 9.13 -0.21 -16.14
C ASN A 57 9.83 1.13 -16.20
N LYS A 58 9.04 2.20 -16.18
CA LYS A 58 9.52 3.56 -15.94
C LYS A 58 9.19 3.94 -14.51
N VAL A 59 10.21 4.30 -13.72
CA VAL A 59 10.07 4.65 -12.31
C VAL A 59 10.49 6.08 -12.07
N LYS A 60 9.62 6.86 -11.42
CA LYS A 60 9.91 8.22 -10.94
C LYS A 60 9.94 8.21 -9.41
N LEU A 61 11.07 8.61 -8.82
CA LEU A 61 11.17 8.81 -7.38
C LEU A 61 10.55 10.15 -6.98
N ILE A 62 9.62 10.11 -6.06
CA ILE A 62 8.90 11.27 -5.49
C ILE A 62 9.43 11.50 -4.07
N LYS A 63 9.99 12.69 -3.81
CA LYS A 63 10.75 12.98 -2.59
C LYS A 63 10.02 13.88 -1.59
N SER A 64 8.79 14.29 -1.89
CA SER A 64 7.99 15.15 -1.01
C SER A 64 6.50 14.89 -1.14
N GLY A 65 5.75 15.22 -0.09
CA GLY A 65 4.30 15.12 -0.14
C GLY A 65 3.67 16.06 -1.16
N ARG A 66 4.22 17.26 -1.35
CA ARG A 66 3.74 18.19 -2.38
C ARG A 66 3.83 17.57 -3.76
N GLU A 67 5.01 17.09 -4.13
CA GLU A 67 5.22 16.42 -5.42
C GLU A 67 4.30 15.21 -5.59
N LYS A 68 4.14 14.39 -4.52
CA LYS A 68 3.24 13.24 -4.55
C LYS A 68 1.81 13.64 -4.88
N PHE A 69 1.27 14.63 -4.19
CA PHE A 69 -0.14 14.97 -4.37
C PHE A 69 -0.40 15.72 -5.67
N GLU A 70 0.52 16.56 -6.13
CA GLU A 70 0.45 17.18 -7.45
C GLU A 70 0.42 16.12 -8.56
N ASP A 71 1.37 15.19 -8.54
CA ASP A 71 1.50 14.11 -9.53
C ASP A 71 0.29 13.13 -9.49
N LEU A 72 -0.10 12.70 -8.28
CA LEU A 72 -1.25 11.79 -8.10
C LEU A 72 -2.57 12.43 -8.55
N PHE A 73 -2.81 13.69 -8.23
CA PHE A 73 -4.03 14.39 -8.61
C PHE A 73 -4.09 14.63 -10.12
N GLU A 74 -2.95 14.90 -10.76
CA GLU A 74 -2.85 14.99 -12.22
C GLU A 74 -3.19 13.63 -12.88
N ALA A 75 -2.60 12.55 -12.39
CA ALA A 75 -2.91 11.21 -12.89
C ALA A 75 -4.39 10.85 -12.72
N ILE A 76 -4.99 11.17 -11.56
CA ILE A 76 -6.43 10.95 -11.31
C ILE A 76 -7.30 11.76 -12.27
N ARG A 77 -6.96 13.03 -12.56
CA ARG A 77 -7.72 13.83 -13.56
C ARG A 77 -7.69 13.17 -14.93
N GLY A 78 -6.59 12.52 -15.29
CA GLY A 78 -6.41 11.80 -16.55
C GLY A 78 -7.15 10.46 -16.65
N ALA A 79 -7.62 9.90 -15.53
CA ALA A 79 -8.24 8.57 -15.46
C ALA A 79 -9.48 8.46 -16.35
N LYS A 80 -9.66 7.29 -16.99
CA LYS A 80 -10.77 7.00 -17.93
C LYS A 80 -11.58 5.76 -17.55
N HIS A 81 -10.99 4.81 -16.83
CA HIS A 81 -11.60 3.51 -16.57
C HIS A 81 -11.77 3.25 -15.08
N HIS A 82 -10.67 3.16 -14.33
CA HIS A 82 -10.75 2.87 -12.90
C HIS A 82 -9.63 3.50 -12.09
N ILE A 83 -9.91 3.71 -10.79
CA ILE A 83 -8.96 4.19 -9.78
C ILE A 83 -9.07 3.29 -8.57
N HIS A 84 -7.98 2.68 -8.19
CA HIS A 84 -7.87 1.85 -7.00
C HIS A 84 -6.91 2.49 -5.99
N LEU A 85 -7.35 2.62 -4.75
CA LEU A 85 -6.58 3.24 -3.67
C LEU A 85 -6.54 2.34 -2.44
N GLU A 86 -5.36 1.92 -2.01
CA GLU A 86 -5.11 1.16 -0.80
C GLU A 86 -4.14 1.93 0.08
N TYR A 87 -4.59 2.37 1.25
CA TYR A 87 -3.77 3.15 2.17
C TYR A 87 -3.96 2.67 3.61
N PHE A 88 -2.92 2.76 4.43
CA PHE A 88 -3.08 2.50 5.86
C PHE A 88 -4.09 3.45 6.50
N ASN A 89 -4.08 4.73 6.10
CA ASN A 89 -5.14 5.66 6.47
C ASN A 89 -5.36 6.76 5.42
N PHE A 90 -6.60 7.24 5.38
CA PHE A 90 -6.99 8.53 4.86
C PHE A 90 -7.29 9.44 6.04
N ARG A 91 -6.53 10.49 6.20
CA ARG A 91 -6.78 11.43 7.27
C ARG A 91 -7.90 12.40 6.87
N ASN A 92 -8.84 12.68 7.78
CA ASN A 92 -9.91 13.64 7.51
C ASN A 92 -9.35 15.08 7.59
N ASP A 93 -8.63 15.52 6.57
CA ASP A 93 -7.98 16.81 6.44
C ASP A 93 -8.11 17.34 5.00
N SER A 94 -7.46 18.48 4.71
CA SER A 94 -7.69 19.22 3.46
C SER A 94 -7.33 18.38 2.23
N ILE A 95 -6.19 17.70 2.25
CA ILE A 95 -5.73 16.93 1.08
C ILE A 95 -6.61 15.71 0.82
N ALA A 96 -7.02 15.00 1.87
CA ALA A 96 -7.91 13.86 1.71
C ALA A 96 -9.31 14.27 1.25
N ASN A 97 -9.83 15.39 1.74
CA ASN A 97 -11.11 15.90 1.28
C ASN A 97 -11.04 16.33 -0.20
N ALA A 98 -9.99 17.07 -0.60
CA ALA A 98 -9.77 17.40 -2.00
C ALA A 98 -9.62 16.17 -2.90
N LEU A 99 -8.95 15.12 -2.43
CA LEU A 99 -8.87 13.84 -3.13
C LEU A 99 -10.26 13.22 -3.33
N PHE A 100 -11.07 13.10 -2.28
CA PHE A 100 -12.41 12.51 -2.38
C PHE A 100 -13.38 13.35 -3.22
N ASP A 101 -13.19 14.68 -3.27
CA ASP A 101 -13.94 15.55 -4.17
C ASP A 101 -13.59 15.26 -5.63
N LEU A 102 -12.31 15.25 -5.96
CA LEU A 102 -11.82 14.90 -7.30
C LEU A 102 -12.25 13.47 -7.73
N LEU A 103 -12.16 12.49 -6.84
CA LEU A 103 -12.62 11.13 -7.11
C LEU A 103 -14.13 11.09 -7.39
N GLY A 104 -14.92 11.88 -6.67
CA GLY A 104 -16.36 12.01 -6.93
C GLY A 104 -16.68 12.64 -8.29
N GLU A 105 -15.85 13.58 -8.77
CA GLU A 105 -15.96 14.11 -10.13
C GLU A 105 -15.67 13.03 -11.16
N LYS A 106 -14.62 12.22 -10.95
CA LYS A 106 -14.29 11.09 -11.84
C LYS A 106 -15.37 10.03 -11.88
N VAL A 107 -16.03 9.74 -10.77
CA VAL A 107 -17.21 8.84 -10.75
C VAL A 107 -18.33 9.39 -11.63
N LYS A 108 -18.61 10.69 -11.63
CA LYS A 108 -19.61 11.31 -12.52
C LYS A 108 -19.22 11.20 -13.99
N GLU A 109 -17.92 11.12 -14.30
CA GLU A 109 -17.39 10.88 -15.65
C GLU A 109 -17.46 9.39 -16.05
N GLY A 110 -17.94 8.50 -15.16
CA GLY A 110 -18.06 7.06 -15.42
C GLY A 110 -16.87 6.22 -14.95
N VAL A 111 -15.86 6.84 -14.30
CA VAL A 111 -14.69 6.12 -13.77
C VAL A 111 -15.09 5.32 -12.53
N LYS A 112 -14.69 4.05 -12.46
CA LYS A 112 -14.91 3.19 -11.29
C LYS A 112 -13.87 3.50 -10.20
N VAL A 113 -14.31 3.92 -9.03
CA VAL A 113 -13.41 4.29 -7.93
C VAL A 113 -13.59 3.38 -6.74
N ARG A 114 -12.53 2.67 -6.36
CA ARG A 114 -12.46 1.80 -5.18
C ARG A 114 -11.36 2.24 -4.25
N ALA A 115 -11.69 2.43 -2.97
CA ALA A 115 -10.75 2.86 -1.95
C ALA A 115 -10.82 1.95 -0.74
N MET A 116 -9.68 1.56 -0.20
CA MET A 116 -9.57 0.73 0.99
C MET A 116 -8.59 1.33 1.98
N PHE A 117 -8.88 1.20 3.27
CA PHE A 117 -7.98 1.64 4.34
C PHE A 117 -8.05 0.69 5.54
N ASP A 118 -6.92 0.60 6.24
CA ASP A 118 -6.83 -0.23 7.44
C ASP A 118 -7.67 0.33 8.59
N ALA A 119 -8.43 -0.52 9.27
CA ALA A 119 -9.31 -0.11 10.36
C ALA A 119 -8.53 0.44 11.56
N PHE A 120 -7.37 -0.16 11.90
CA PHE A 120 -6.49 0.32 12.96
C PHE A 120 -5.78 1.60 12.55
N GLY A 121 -5.30 1.69 11.30
CA GLY A 121 -4.69 2.90 10.76
C GLY A 121 -5.62 4.10 10.82
N ASN A 122 -6.91 3.89 10.56
CA ASN A 122 -7.91 4.93 10.72
C ASN A 122 -8.17 5.27 12.20
N TRP A 123 -8.26 4.25 13.08
CA TRP A 123 -8.52 4.45 14.50
C TRP A 123 -7.37 5.15 15.22
N SER A 124 -6.14 4.80 14.90
CA SER A 124 -4.93 5.33 15.56
C SER A 124 -4.57 6.76 15.14
N ASN A 125 -5.17 7.28 14.06
CA ASN A 125 -4.87 8.63 13.62
C ASN A 125 -5.76 9.67 14.33
N ASN A 126 -5.21 10.88 14.54
CA ASN A 126 -5.88 11.95 15.30
C ASN A 126 -6.99 12.68 14.52
N LYS A 127 -7.17 12.41 13.22
CA LYS A 127 -8.26 12.90 12.37
C LYS A 127 -8.89 11.74 11.58
N PRO A 128 -9.54 10.76 12.24
CA PRO A 128 -10.06 9.57 11.57
C PRO A 128 -11.29 9.88 10.71
N LEU A 129 -11.47 9.11 9.66
CA LEU A 129 -12.73 9.06 8.93
C LEU A 129 -13.81 8.41 9.82
N LYS A 130 -14.80 9.20 10.26
CA LYS A 130 -15.94 8.74 11.04
C LYS A 130 -17.05 8.21 10.12
N LYS A 131 -18.06 7.53 10.67
CA LYS A 131 -19.20 6.99 9.89
C LYS A 131 -19.84 8.03 8.97
N ARG A 132 -20.03 9.28 9.44
CA ARG A 132 -20.60 10.38 8.64
C ARG A 132 -19.75 10.73 7.43
N HIS A 133 -18.40 10.71 7.57
CA HIS A 133 -17.47 11.01 6.46
C HIS A 133 -17.52 9.89 5.41
N LEU A 134 -17.53 8.63 5.85
CA LEU A 134 -17.64 7.48 4.96
C LEU A 134 -18.99 7.46 4.21
N LYS A 135 -20.08 7.90 4.88
CA LYS A 135 -21.37 8.06 4.22
C LYS A 135 -21.29 9.10 3.10
N ALA A 136 -20.76 10.30 3.40
CA ALA A 136 -20.60 11.37 2.41
C ALA A 136 -19.70 10.97 1.22
N ILE A 137 -18.63 10.18 1.47
CA ILE A 137 -17.76 9.67 0.41
C ILE A 137 -18.52 8.67 -0.48
N ARG A 138 -19.30 7.76 0.10
CA ARG A 138 -20.14 6.81 -0.65
C ARG A 138 -21.23 7.49 -1.46
N GLU A 139 -21.81 8.57 -0.94
CA GLU A 139 -22.81 9.38 -1.65
C GLU A 139 -22.25 10.03 -2.94
N LYS A 140 -20.91 10.16 -3.05
CA LYS A 140 -20.24 10.56 -4.29
C LYS A 140 -20.08 9.41 -5.29
N GLY A 141 -20.54 8.19 -4.95
CA GLY A 141 -20.39 6.98 -5.78
C GLY A 141 -19.07 6.24 -5.60
N ILE A 142 -18.24 6.63 -4.62
CA ILE A 142 -16.96 5.98 -4.33
C ILE A 142 -17.20 4.74 -3.49
N GLU A 143 -16.75 3.58 -3.95
CA GLU A 143 -16.71 2.36 -3.15
C GLU A 143 -15.58 2.46 -2.14
N ILE A 144 -15.89 2.75 -0.86
CA ILE A 144 -14.89 2.83 0.21
C ILE A 144 -15.17 1.83 1.32
N VAL A 145 -14.15 1.03 1.66
CA VAL A 145 -14.24 -0.04 2.66
C VAL A 145 -13.11 0.05 3.69
N LYS A 146 -13.36 -0.57 4.85
CA LYS A 146 -12.35 -0.78 5.89
C LYS A 146 -11.78 -2.18 5.77
N PHE A 147 -10.47 -2.29 5.67
CA PHE A 147 -9.77 -3.55 5.84
C PHE A 147 -9.78 -3.97 7.31
N ASP A 148 -10.14 -5.22 7.55
CA ASP A 148 -10.13 -5.93 8.82
C ASP A 148 -10.58 -5.11 10.05
N PRO A 149 -11.87 -4.70 10.10
CA PRO A 149 -12.41 -3.99 11.23
C PRO A 149 -12.45 -4.88 12.47
N PHE A 150 -12.08 -4.34 13.63
CA PHE A 150 -12.18 -5.04 14.91
C PHE A 150 -13.63 -5.44 15.20
N LYS A 151 -13.85 -6.73 15.49
CA LYS A 151 -15.14 -7.29 15.90
C LYS A 151 -14.98 -7.85 17.30
N PHE A 152 -15.55 -7.17 18.29
CA PHE A 152 -15.59 -7.70 19.66
C PHE A 152 -16.49 -8.97 19.71
N PRO A 153 -16.09 -10.02 20.45
CA PRO A 153 -14.89 -10.16 21.30
C PRO A 153 -13.64 -10.68 20.56
N TYR A 154 -13.67 -10.78 19.25
CA TYR A 154 -12.60 -11.39 18.44
C TYR A 154 -11.49 -10.37 18.19
N ILE A 155 -10.43 -10.40 19.02
CA ILE A 155 -9.23 -9.58 18.86
C ILE A 155 -8.10 -10.32 18.11
N ASN A 156 -8.39 -11.53 17.61
CA ASN A 156 -7.39 -12.41 16.99
C ASN A 156 -6.70 -11.80 15.76
N HIS A 157 -7.36 -10.83 15.14
CA HIS A 157 -6.85 -10.13 13.94
C HIS A 157 -6.11 -8.82 14.28
N ALA A 158 -5.80 -8.54 15.54
CA ALA A 158 -5.16 -7.29 15.92
C ALA A 158 -3.81 -7.06 15.21
N ALA A 159 -3.08 -8.14 14.91
CA ALA A 159 -1.80 -8.10 14.17
C ALA A 159 -1.97 -8.16 12.64
N HIS A 160 -3.16 -8.47 12.13
CA HIS A 160 -3.43 -8.53 10.69
C HIS A 160 -3.75 -7.14 10.17
N ARG A 161 -2.70 -6.40 9.79
CA ARG A 161 -2.79 -5.00 9.37
C ARG A 161 -2.32 -4.82 7.94
N ASP A 162 -2.98 -3.94 7.23
CA ASP A 162 -2.59 -3.52 5.90
C ASP A 162 -1.86 -2.17 5.97
N HIS A 163 -0.54 -2.20 5.88
CA HIS A 163 0.29 -1.00 5.94
C HIS A 163 0.76 -0.53 4.56
N ARG A 164 0.25 -1.12 3.48
CA ARG A 164 0.58 -0.72 2.11
C ARG A 164 0.01 0.66 1.78
N LYS A 165 0.60 1.29 0.80
CA LYS A 165 0.16 2.52 0.16
C LYS A 165 0.27 2.29 -1.33
N ILE A 166 -0.84 1.96 -1.94
CA ILE A 166 -0.95 1.66 -3.37
C ILE A 166 -2.01 2.57 -3.98
N ALA A 167 -1.70 3.16 -5.12
CA ALA A 167 -2.70 3.71 -6.01
C ALA A 167 -2.45 3.15 -7.41
N VAL A 168 -3.51 2.72 -8.09
CA VAL A 168 -3.47 2.29 -9.48
C VAL A 168 -4.51 3.07 -10.26
N ILE A 169 -4.09 3.65 -11.38
CA ILE A 169 -4.93 4.44 -12.28
C ILE A 169 -4.92 3.76 -13.66
N ASP A 170 -6.09 3.31 -14.09
CA ASP A 170 -6.34 2.68 -15.41
C ASP A 170 -5.42 1.48 -15.72
N GLY A 171 -4.86 0.81 -14.69
CA GLY A 171 -3.86 -0.24 -14.88
C GLY A 171 -2.56 0.22 -15.55
N LYS A 172 -2.33 1.53 -15.70
CA LYS A 172 -1.21 2.12 -16.45
C LYS A 172 -0.24 2.88 -15.58
N ILE A 173 -0.74 3.49 -14.50
CA ILE A 173 0.07 4.27 -13.56
C ILE A 173 -0.13 3.68 -12.18
N GLY A 174 0.97 3.30 -11.54
CA GLY A 174 1.01 2.81 -10.18
C GLY A 174 1.78 3.74 -9.26
N TYR A 175 1.35 3.83 -8.00
CA TYR A 175 2.09 4.52 -6.94
C TYR A 175 2.26 3.59 -5.76
N THR A 176 3.44 3.61 -5.15
CA THR A 176 3.68 2.96 -3.86
C THR A 176 4.78 3.68 -3.07
N GLY A 177 4.86 3.45 -1.76
CA GLY A 177 5.88 4.05 -0.90
C GLY A 177 5.41 4.28 0.54
N GLY A 178 6.03 5.20 1.25
CA GLY A 178 5.78 5.44 2.69
C GLY A 178 4.59 6.36 2.98
N MET A 179 4.23 7.27 2.08
CA MET A 179 3.28 8.35 2.34
C MET A 179 1.82 7.92 2.31
N ASN A 180 1.09 8.16 3.39
CA ASN A 180 -0.38 8.10 3.40
C ASN A 180 -1.02 9.34 2.75
N ILE A 181 -2.34 9.49 2.87
CA ILE A 181 -3.08 10.66 2.42
C ILE A 181 -3.33 11.56 3.62
N ALA A 182 -2.47 12.59 3.78
CA ALA A 182 -2.55 13.52 4.90
C ALA A 182 -1.80 14.83 4.63
N ASP A 183 -2.32 15.94 5.16
CA ASP A 183 -1.75 17.28 5.04
C ASP A 183 -0.32 17.40 5.56
N TYR A 184 0.05 16.63 6.58
CA TYR A 184 1.37 16.75 7.21
C TYR A 184 2.54 16.34 6.30
N TYR A 185 2.29 15.57 5.24
CA TYR A 185 3.32 15.30 4.23
C TYR A 185 3.70 16.55 3.43
N ILE A 186 2.81 17.55 3.37
CA ILE A 186 3.07 18.85 2.72
C ILE A 186 3.55 19.88 3.74
N ASN A 187 2.81 20.00 4.84
CA ASN A 187 2.93 21.12 5.78
C ASN A 187 3.81 20.78 7.00
N GLY A 188 4.23 19.52 7.14
CA GLY A 188 4.89 19.05 8.36
C GLY A 188 3.94 18.96 9.55
N LEU A 189 4.53 18.75 10.73
CA LEU A 189 3.83 18.73 12.01
C LEU A 189 4.40 19.78 12.96
N PRO A 190 3.59 20.53 13.72
CA PRO A 190 4.05 21.64 14.55
C PRO A 190 5.20 21.32 15.52
N LYS A 191 5.23 20.07 16.03
CA LYS A 191 6.25 19.61 16.99
C LYS A 191 7.46 18.92 16.35
N ILE A 192 7.35 18.53 15.07
CA ILE A 192 8.34 17.68 14.37
C ILE A 192 9.00 18.47 13.24
N GLY A 193 8.31 19.49 12.71
CA GLY A 193 8.74 20.23 11.53
C GLY A 193 8.37 19.52 10.22
N THR A 194 9.22 19.67 9.22
CA THR A 194 9.02 19.07 7.89
C THR A 194 9.03 17.56 7.97
N TRP A 195 8.01 16.92 7.42
CA TRP A 195 7.94 15.47 7.31
C TRP A 195 8.63 15.01 6.02
N ARG A 196 9.66 14.18 6.15
CA ARG A 196 10.36 13.58 4.99
C ARG A 196 9.94 12.14 4.83
N ASP A 197 9.52 11.81 3.62
CA ASP A 197 9.15 10.46 3.24
C ASP A 197 9.29 10.33 1.71
N MET A 198 9.26 9.10 1.19
CA MET A 198 9.43 8.84 -0.23
C MET A 198 8.26 8.04 -0.78
N HIS A 199 8.00 8.27 -2.05
CA HIS A 199 7.03 7.54 -2.85
C HIS A 199 7.62 7.29 -4.23
N ILE A 200 7.07 6.36 -4.97
CA ILE A 200 7.42 6.15 -6.38
C ILE A 200 6.17 6.15 -7.22
N ARG A 201 6.30 6.66 -8.43
CA ARG A 201 5.38 6.47 -9.54
C ARG A 201 5.99 5.44 -10.48
N ILE A 202 5.19 4.52 -10.97
CA ILE A 202 5.58 3.43 -11.87
C ILE A 202 4.65 3.46 -13.07
N GLU A 203 5.22 3.29 -14.26
CA GLU A 203 4.51 3.00 -15.51
C GLU A 203 5.14 1.75 -16.11
N GLY A 204 4.35 0.79 -16.57
CA GLY A 204 4.82 -0.49 -17.12
C GLY A 204 4.28 -1.71 -16.36
N ASP A 205 4.89 -2.85 -16.60
CA ASP A 205 4.35 -4.17 -16.22
C ASP A 205 4.16 -4.35 -14.71
N ALA A 206 4.98 -3.70 -13.88
CA ALA A 206 4.84 -3.75 -12.42
C ALA A 206 3.52 -3.12 -11.92
N VAL A 207 2.84 -2.31 -12.72
CA VAL A 207 1.53 -1.76 -12.36
C VAL A 207 0.48 -2.87 -12.26
N ASN A 208 0.57 -3.91 -13.12
CA ASN A 208 -0.31 -5.07 -13.07
C ASN A 208 -0.15 -5.82 -11.74
N ILE A 209 1.09 -5.93 -11.24
CA ILE A 209 1.36 -6.57 -9.94
C ILE A 209 0.70 -5.77 -8.81
N LEU A 210 0.79 -4.43 -8.83
CA LEU A 210 0.12 -3.58 -7.84
C LEU A 210 -1.41 -3.71 -7.94
N GLN A 211 -1.94 -3.82 -9.14
CA GLN A 211 -3.36 -4.06 -9.40
C GLN A 211 -3.82 -5.39 -8.82
N GLU A 212 -3.09 -6.48 -9.07
CA GLU A 212 -3.39 -7.81 -8.54
C GLU A 212 -3.36 -7.83 -7.00
N ILE A 213 -2.35 -7.20 -6.39
CA ILE A 213 -2.26 -7.07 -4.93
C ILE A 213 -3.50 -6.36 -4.38
N PHE A 214 -3.91 -5.24 -4.97
CA PHE A 214 -5.10 -4.52 -4.57
C PHE A 214 -6.36 -5.40 -4.71
N LEU A 215 -6.57 -6.02 -5.87
CA LEU A 215 -7.76 -6.82 -6.18
C LEU A 215 -7.87 -8.05 -5.28
N ASP A 216 -6.76 -8.73 -4.97
CA ASP A 216 -6.75 -9.86 -4.03
C ASP A 216 -7.30 -9.46 -2.65
N ILE A 217 -6.82 -8.36 -2.10
CA ILE A 217 -7.27 -7.87 -0.79
C ILE A 217 -8.68 -7.29 -0.87
N TRP A 218 -9.01 -6.56 -1.92
CA TRP A 218 -10.34 -6.02 -2.15
C TRP A 218 -11.38 -7.13 -2.19
N ASN A 219 -11.18 -8.14 -3.01
CA ASN A 219 -12.09 -9.28 -3.18
C ASN A 219 -12.26 -10.06 -1.87
N LYS A 220 -11.16 -10.32 -1.14
CA LYS A 220 -11.22 -10.95 0.19
C LYS A 220 -12.00 -10.12 1.21
N THR A 221 -11.89 -8.80 1.17
CA THR A 221 -12.53 -7.88 2.11
C THR A 221 -14.02 -7.69 1.81
N THR A 222 -14.37 -7.54 0.54
CA THR A 222 -15.73 -7.19 0.08
C THR A 222 -16.57 -8.41 -0.29
N LYS A 223 -15.95 -9.58 -0.48
CA LYS A 223 -16.58 -10.79 -1.04
C LYS A 223 -17.03 -10.61 -2.49
N GLN A 224 -16.47 -9.62 -3.18
CA GLN A 224 -16.62 -9.49 -4.63
C GLN A 224 -15.63 -10.44 -5.34
N ASN A 225 -15.79 -10.60 -6.64
CA ASN A 225 -14.88 -11.35 -7.49
C ASN A 225 -14.57 -10.53 -8.74
N ILE A 226 -13.78 -9.47 -8.56
CA ILE A 226 -13.34 -8.60 -9.64
C ILE A 226 -12.07 -9.23 -10.22
N VAL A 227 -12.09 -9.55 -11.50
CA VAL A 227 -10.99 -10.17 -12.23
C VAL A 227 -10.70 -9.32 -13.46
N GLY A 228 -9.48 -8.81 -13.52
CA GLY A 228 -9.11 -7.86 -14.54
C GLY A 228 -9.88 -6.55 -14.41
N GLU A 229 -9.35 -5.48 -14.88
CA GLU A 229 -10.09 -4.23 -15.06
C GLU A 229 -9.89 -3.82 -16.51
N GLU A 230 -10.98 -3.73 -17.22
CA GLU A 230 -11.04 -3.26 -18.59
C GLU A 230 -10.86 -1.75 -18.70
#